data_a374ee4c0658c4bf569d3452ebce14fb
#
_entry.id   a374ee4c0658c4bf569d3452ebce14fb
#
_cell.length_a   1.000
_cell.length_b   1.000
_cell.length_c   1.000
_cell.angle_alpha   90.00
_cell.angle_beta   90.00
_cell.angle_gamma   90.00
#
_symmetry.space_group_name_H-M   'P 1'
#
loop_
_entity.id
_entity.type
_entity.pdbx_description
1 polymer ?
#
loop_
_entity_poly.entity_id
_entity_poly.type
_entity_poly.pdbx_seq_one_letter_code
_entity_poly.pdbx_strand_id
1 'polypeptide(L)'
;LASSAASDVYKRQPKKIINDQLEDAEEAIRWYKNLFGEDYYLELQRHRATIPRANHEAYPLQQKANAKLIEFAKKYNIKLICSNDVHFVNEEHAEAHDRLICLSTGKDLDDPNRMLYTKQEWMKTKAEMNELFADVPEALSNTLEILDKVEYYSIDHAPIMPTFAIPEDFGTEEGYRQKYTEKDLFDEFTQDENGNVVLSEEDAKAKIKRLGGYEKLYRIKLEADYLAKLTFDGAKIFYGDPLSEEVMERLKFELHIMKTMGFPGYFLIVQDFIAAGRNMGVSIGPGRGSAAGSAVAYCLQITKIDPIKYDLLFERFLNPDRISLPDIDIDFDDDGRGEVLRWVTQKYGQEKVAHIITYGTMATKLAIKDVARVQKLPLSESDRLAKLVPDKIPDKKLNLRNAIDYVPELQAAEASPDPLVRDTLKYAKMLEGNVRGTGVHACGTIICRDDITDWVPVSTADDKETGEKMLVTQYEGSVIEDTGLIKMDFLGLKTLSIIKEAVENVRLHRGLALNIDKVPIDDPATYKLYSDGRTIGTFQFESAGMQKYLRELQPSTFEDLIAMNALYRPGPMDY
;
A
#
# COMPACT_ATOMS: atom_id res chain seq x y z
N LEU A 1 20.79 -0.41 17.59
CA LEU A 1 21.98 -1.26 17.54
C LEU A 1 22.72 -1.04 16.23
N ALA A 2 23.96 -0.50 16.30
CA ALA A 2 24.78 -0.34 15.12
C ALA A 2 25.77 -1.51 15.03
N SER A 3 25.47 -2.42 14.14
CA SER A 3 26.45 -3.37 13.64
C SER A 3 27.14 -2.74 12.43
N SER A 4 28.43 -2.56 12.47
CA SER A 4 29.15 -2.38 11.22
C SER A 4 29.38 -3.77 10.65
N ALA A 5 28.67 -4.14 9.63
CA ALA A 5 28.93 -5.35 8.85
C ALA A 5 30.33 -5.26 8.24
N ALA A 6 31.29 -5.43 9.13
CA ALA A 6 32.64 -4.99 8.89
C ALA A 6 33.48 -6.01 8.11
N SER A 7 33.02 -7.23 7.98
CA SER A 7 33.70 -8.24 7.18
C SER A 7 33.12 -8.41 5.75
N ASP A 8 32.04 -7.75 5.43
CA ASP A 8 31.61 -7.63 4.03
C ASP A 8 32.65 -6.75 3.30
N VAL A 9 33.32 -7.35 2.33
CA VAL A 9 34.41 -6.71 1.56
C VAL A 9 34.00 -5.46 0.81
N TYR A 10 32.69 -5.22 0.66
CA TYR A 10 32.14 -4.07 -0.02
C TYR A 10 31.71 -2.94 0.92
N LYS A 11 31.72 -3.16 2.25
CA LYS A 11 31.33 -2.14 3.24
C LYS A 11 32.51 -1.26 3.67
N ARG A 12 32.20 -0.18 4.42
CA ARG A 12 33.14 0.94 4.63
C ARG A 12 34.49 0.52 5.21
N GLN A 13 34.51 -0.19 6.36
CA GLN A 13 35.77 -0.56 7.04
C GLN A 13 36.53 -1.71 6.32
N PRO A 14 35.86 -2.83 5.95
CA PRO A 14 36.55 -3.89 5.21
C PRO A 14 37.12 -3.40 3.89
N LYS A 15 36.39 -2.61 3.13
CA LYS A 15 36.87 -2.02 1.87
C LYS A 15 38.15 -1.19 2.08
N LYS A 16 38.22 -0.42 3.16
CA LYS A 16 39.43 0.33 3.49
C LYS A 16 40.59 -0.60 3.90
N ILE A 17 40.31 -1.63 4.69
CA ILE A 17 41.33 -2.61 5.13
C ILE A 17 41.89 -3.38 3.93
N ILE A 18 41.05 -3.91 3.05
CA ILE A 18 41.51 -4.68 1.88
C ILE A 18 42.32 -3.82 0.89
N ASN A 19 42.06 -2.52 0.85
CA ASN A 19 42.78 -1.53 0.05
C ASN A 19 43.98 -0.91 0.79
N ASP A 20 44.39 -1.48 1.93
CA ASP A 20 45.53 -1.03 2.76
C ASP A 20 45.40 0.42 3.30
N GLN A 21 44.18 0.95 3.35
CA GLN A 21 43.84 2.25 3.93
C GLN A 21 43.54 2.12 5.44
N LEU A 22 44.52 1.67 6.22
CA LEU A 22 44.31 1.28 7.62
C LEU A 22 43.98 2.47 8.52
N GLU A 23 44.60 3.64 8.32
CA GLU A 23 44.30 4.86 9.08
C GLU A 23 42.84 5.31 8.92
N ASP A 24 42.35 5.30 7.68
CA ASP A 24 40.95 5.64 7.37
C ASP A 24 39.96 4.61 7.97
N ALA A 25 40.34 3.33 8.01
CA ALA A 25 39.55 2.29 8.65
C ALA A 25 39.43 2.50 10.16
N GLU A 26 40.58 2.83 10.82
CA GLU A 26 40.62 3.15 12.24
C GLU A 26 39.83 4.43 12.57
N GLU A 27 39.94 5.46 11.74
CA GLU A 27 39.15 6.68 11.93
C GLU A 27 37.63 6.38 11.89
N ALA A 28 37.19 5.58 10.94
CA ALA A 28 35.79 5.16 10.83
C ALA A 28 35.35 4.35 12.06
N ILE A 29 36.18 3.43 12.55
CA ILE A 29 35.90 2.63 13.75
C ILE A 29 35.77 3.53 14.99
N ARG A 30 36.69 4.48 15.18
CA ARG A 30 36.63 5.43 16.30
C ARG A 30 35.38 6.31 16.23
N TRP A 31 34.98 6.77 15.02
CA TRP A 31 33.80 7.56 14.83
C TRP A 31 32.53 6.80 15.24
N TYR A 32 32.37 5.53 14.77
CA TYR A 32 31.22 4.71 15.16
C TYR A 32 31.22 4.36 16.64
N LYS A 33 32.39 4.04 17.23
CA LYS A 33 32.51 3.78 18.67
C LYS A 33 32.12 4.98 19.52
N ASN A 34 32.50 6.19 19.10
CA ASN A 34 32.12 7.42 19.78
C ASN A 34 30.62 7.70 19.67
N LEU A 35 30.00 7.35 18.53
CA LEU A 35 28.59 7.60 18.30
C LEU A 35 27.69 6.60 19.05
N PHE A 36 28.03 5.30 19.00
CA PHE A 36 27.16 4.23 19.49
C PHE A 36 27.64 3.59 20.80
N GLY A 37 28.83 3.93 21.28
CA GLY A 37 29.35 3.41 22.56
C GLY A 37 29.41 1.89 22.60
N GLU A 38 28.76 1.30 23.59
CA GLU A 38 28.70 -0.15 23.80
C GLU A 38 27.76 -0.90 22.86
N ASP A 39 26.98 -0.18 22.05
CA ASP A 39 26.10 -0.75 21.03
C ASP A 39 26.77 -0.88 19.66
N TYR A 40 28.06 -0.59 19.60
CA TYR A 40 28.89 -0.78 18.42
C TYR A 40 29.69 -2.06 18.47
N TYR A 41 29.55 -2.89 17.43
CA TYR A 41 30.25 -4.17 17.29
C TYR A 41 31.04 -4.21 15.99
N LEU A 42 32.13 -4.98 15.94
CA LEU A 42 32.80 -5.34 14.70
C LEU A 42 32.37 -6.75 14.30
N GLU A 43 31.91 -6.87 13.07
CA GLU A 43 31.29 -8.08 12.53
C GLU A 43 32.25 -8.86 11.65
N LEU A 44 32.34 -10.16 11.86
CA LEU A 44 33.13 -11.09 11.07
C LEU A 44 32.26 -11.96 10.19
N GLN A 45 32.61 -12.12 8.92
CA GLN A 45 31.97 -13.03 7.98
C GLN A 45 32.98 -13.97 7.35
N ARG A 46 32.57 -15.20 7.01
CA ARG A 46 33.42 -16.22 6.41
C ARG A 46 32.64 -17.02 5.36
N HIS A 47 32.87 -16.71 4.08
CA HIS A 47 32.21 -17.36 2.97
C HIS A 47 33.23 -17.99 2.03
N ARG A 48 33.60 -19.26 2.29
CA ARG A 48 34.53 -20.00 1.43
C ARG A 48 33.77 -20.66 0.30
N ALA A 49 33.88 -20.11 -0.91
CA ALA A 49 33.31 -20.73 -2.10
C ALA A 49 33.89 -22.11 -2.37
N THR A 50 33.04 -23.11 -2.60
CA THR A 50 33.43 -24.51 -2.79
C THR A 50 33.01 -25.08 -4.14
N ILE A 51 32.19 -24.35 -4.93
CA ILE A 51 31.60 -24.80 -6.18
C ILE A 51 31.98 -23.89 -7.34
N PRO A 52 31.98 -24.40 -8.58
CA PRO A 52 32.20 -23.58 -9.77
C PRO A 52 31.14 -22.47 -9.88
N ARG A 53 31.47 -21.39 -10.61
CA ARG A 53 30.60 -20.24 -10.82
C ARG A 53 30.20 -19.51 -9.53
N ALA A 54 31.03 -19.59 -8.51
CA ALA A 54 30.92 -18.80 -7.29
C ALA A 54 32.07 -17.79 -7.22
N ASN A 55 31.91 -16.75 -6.38
CA ASN A 55 32.97 -15.77 -6.14
C ASN A 55 34.03 -16.40 -5.22
N HIS A 56 35.17 -16.86 -5.76
CA HIS A 56 36.28 -17.45 -5.02
C HIS A 56 37.23 -16.41 -4.41
N GLU A 57 37.14 -15.16 -4.81
CA GLU A 57 38.02 -14.07 -4.34
C GLU A 57 37.55 -13.48 -2.99
N ALA A 58 36.27 -13.62 -2.67
CA ALA A 58 35.68 -13.02 -1.47
C ALA A 58 36.32 -13.56 -0.17
N TYR A 59 36.55 -14.86 -0.06
CA TYR A 59 37.08 -15.48 1.18
C TYR A 59 38.49 -15.02 1.54
N PRO A 60 39.49 -15.00 0.64
CA PRO A 60 40.82 -14.43 0.94
C PRO A 60 40.74 -12.95 1.38
N LEU A 61 39.88 -12.15 0.79
CA LEU A 61 39.68 -10.77 1.19
C LEU A 61 39.02 -10.66 2.57
N GLN A 62 38.05 -11.51 2.87
CA GLN A 62 37.48 -11.61 4.23
C GLN A 62 38.50 -12.02 5.27
N GLN A 63 39.40 -12.97 4.98
CA GLN A 63 40.49 -13.35 5.89
C GLN A 63 41.40 -12.16 6.22
N LYS A 64 41.79 -11.37 5.20
CA LYS A 64 42.59 -10.15 5.39
C LYS A 64 41.86 -9.13 6.26
N ALA A 65 40.57 -8.88 5.97
CA ALA A 65 39.75 -7.95 6.74
C ALA A 65 39.56 -8.42 8.19
N ASN A 66 39.16 -9.68 8.39
CA ASN A 66 38.88 -10.24 9.71
C ASN A 66 40.13 -10.20 10.65
N ALA A 67 41.32 -10.50 10.11
CA ALA A 67 42.54 -10.41 10.90
C ALA A 67 42.76 -9.00 11.47
N LYS A 68 42.53 -7.96 10.67
CA LYS A 68 42.64 -6.57 11.12
C LYS A 68 41.48 -6.14 12.03
N LEU A 69 40.28 -6.61 11.79
CA LEU A 69 39.13 -6.31 12.65
C LEU A 69 39.29 -6.90 14.05
N ILE A 70 39.83 -8.11 14.16
CA ILE A 70 40.19 -8.73 15.47
C ILE A 70 41.26 -7.91 16.20
N GLU A 71 42.28 -7.40 15.48
CA GLU A 71 43.29 -6.51 16.05
C GLU A 71 42.67 -5.20 16.55
N PHE A 72 41.82 -4.56 15.74
CA PHE A 72 41.12 -3.31 16.09
C PHE A 72 40.12 -3.49 17.23
N ALA A 73 39.40 -4.63 17.28
CA ALA A 73 38.51 -4.97 18.39
C ALA A 73 39.25 -4.93 19.74
N LYS A 74 40.46 -5.53 19.81
CA LYS A 74 41.31 -5.50 21.00
C LYS A 74 41.83 -4.08 21.28
N LYS A 75 42.32 -3.38 20.25
CA LYS A 75 42.89 -2.02 20.38
C LYS A 75 41.90 -1.01 20.93
N TYR A 76 40.63 -1.06 20.46
CA TYR A 76 39.58 -0.09 20.79
C TYR A 76 38.56 -0.59 21.80
N ASN A 77 38.78 -1.78 22.38
CA ASN A 77 37.84 -2.43 23.30
C ASN A 77 36.40 -2.48 22.71
N ILE A 78 36.29 -3.05 21.51
CA ILE A 78 35.02 -3.25 20.81
C ILE A 78 34.75 -4.74 20.75
N LYS A 79 33.52 -5.16 21.05
CA LYS A 79 33.10 -6.55 20.97
C LYS A 79 32.98 -7.02 19.53
N LEU A 80 33.35 -8.27 19.29
CA LEU A 80 33.18 -8.95 18.00
C LEU A 80 31.83 -9.67 17.95
N ILE A 81 31.21 -9.68 16.80
CA ILE A 81 30.09 -10.57 16.44
C ILE A 81 30.43 -11.29 15.14
N CYS A 82 29.70 -12.35 14.83
CA CYS A 82 29.77 -13.00 13.54
C CYS A 82 28.39 -13.14 12.92
N SER A 83 28.35 -13.11 11.59
CA SER A 83 27.14 -13.35 10.81
C SER A 83 27.46 -14.16 9.54
N ASN A 84 26.43 -14.63 8.86
CA ASN A 84 26.56 -15.33 7.59
C ASN A 84 25.96 -14.56 6.40
N ASP A 85 25.59 -13.30 6.57
CA ASP A 85 25.01 -12.46 5.52
C ASP A 85 23.94 -13.21 4.70
N VAL A 86 22.95 -13.75 5.40
CA VAL A 86 21.97 -14.70 4.85
C VAL A 86 21.12 -14.04 3.77
N HIS A 87 21.14 -14.62 2.56
CA HIS A 87 20.34 -14.18 1.42
C HIS A 87 19.30 -15.24 0.99
N PHE A 88 19.47 -16.48 1.41
CA PHE A 88 18.54 -17.58 1.12
C PHE A 88 18.56 -18.61 2.25
N VAL A 89 17.52 -19.46 2.33
CA VAL A 89 17.30 -20.33 3.50
C VAL A 89 18.18 -21.57 3.47
N ASN A 90 18.16 -22.31 2.37
CA ASN A 90 18.87 -23.59 2.23
C ASN A 90 19.99 -23.49 1.20
N GLU A 91 21.04 -24.29 1.36
CA GLU A 91 22.15 -24.34 0.43
C GLU A 91 21.70 -24.57 -1.03
N GLU A 92 20.69 -25.43 -1.25
CA GLU A 92 20.12 -25.71 -2.57
C GLU A 92 19.50 -24.50 -3.26
N HIS A 93 19.14 -23.44 -2.52
CA HIS A 93 18.59 -22.20 -3.07
C HIS A 93 19.64 -21.28 -3.70
N ALA A 94 20.91 -21.60 -3.55
CA ALA A 94 22.01 -20.77 -4.07
C ALA A 94 21.93 -20.53 -5.58
N GLU A 95 21.54 -21.56 -6.37
CA GLU A 95 21.36 -21.44 -7.81
C GLU A 95 20.11 -20.64 -8.21
N ALA A 96 19.05 -20.70 -7.42
CA ALA A 96 17.86 -19.85 -7.60
C ALA A 96 18.19 -18.37 -7.30
N HIS A 97 18.94 -18.12 -6.21
CA HIS A 97 19.43 -16.79 -5.85
C HIS A 97 20.32 -16.19 -6.94
N ASP A 98 21.23 -16.99 -7.52
CA ASP A 98 22.10 -16.56 -8.63
C ASP A 98 21.28 -16.05 -9.84
N ARG A 99 20.15 -16.71 -10.16
CA ARG A 99 19.22 -16.28 -11.20
C ARG A 99 18.48 -14.99 -10.82
N LEU A 100 18.09 -14.86 -9.54
CA LEU A 100 17.46 -13.64 -9.04
C LEU A 100 18.38 -12.43 -9.15
N ILE A 101 19.68 -12.60 -8.87
CA ILE A 101 20.69 -11.56 -9.06
C ILE A 101 20.81 -11.19 -10.54
N CYS A 102 20.83 -12.16 -11.43
CA CYS A 102 20.81 -11.88 -12.88
C CYS A 102 19.58 -11.07 -13.30
N LEU A 103 18.40 -11.41 -12.76
CA LEU A 103 17.15 -10.65 -13.02
C LEU A 103 17.25 -9.20 -12.55
N SER A 104 17.72 -8.98 -11.32
CA SER A 104 17.82 -7.65 -10.71
C SER A 104 18.87 -6.75 -11.38
N THR A 105 19.94 -7.35 -11.89
CA THR A 105 21.06 -6.63 -12.55
C THR A 105 20.95 -6.56 -14.06
N GLY A 106 19.93 -7.17 -14.67
CA GLY A 106 19.74 -7.21 -16.12
C GLY A 106 20.78 -8.04 -16.86
N LYS A 107 21.37 -9.04 -16.22
CA LYS A 107 22.41 -9.91 -16.75
C LYS A 107 21.88 -11.31 -17.05
N ASP A 108 22.65 -12.09 -17.82
CA ASP A 108 22.40 -13.51 -18.05
C ASP A 108 23.41 -14.37 -17.28
N LEU A 109 23.08 -15.65 -17.07
CA LEU A 109 23.93 -16.57 -16.31
C LEU A 109 25.32 -16.80 -16.90
N ASP A 110 25.51 -16.62 -18.20
CA ASP A 110 26.78 -16.76 -18.91
C ASP A 110 27.53 -15.43 -19.10
N ASP A 111 27.02 -14.30 -18.60
CA ASP A 111 27.72 -13.02 -18.65
C ASP A 111 28.95 -13.08 -17.73
N PRO A 112 30.19 -12.91 -18.25
CA PRO A 112 31.40 -13.00 -17.45
C PRO A 112 31.56 -11.85 -16.45
N ASN A 113 30.83 -10.73 -16.64
CA ASN A 113 30.92 -9.53 -15.82
C ASN A 113 29.74 -9.39 -14.85
N ARG A 114 28.99 -10.45 -14.61
CA ARG A 114 27.87 -10.43 -13.69
C ARG A 114 28.33 -10.53 -12.22
N MET A 115 27.51 -10.02 -11.31
CA MET A 115 27.75 -10.18 -9.89
C MET A 115 27.65 -11.67 -9.50
N LEU A 116 28.62 -12.14 -8.72
CA LEU A 116 28.66 -13.50 -8.18
C LEU A 116 28.76 -13.43 -6.66
N TYR A 117 27.89 -14.18 -5.99
CA TYR A 117 28.03 -14.50 -4.57
C TYR A 117 28.89 -15.75 -4.36
N THR A 118 29.29 -16.01 -3.12
CA THR A 118 30.08 -17.20 -2.79
C THR A 118 29.24 -18.48 -2.77
N LYS A 119 27.92 -18.34 -2.77
CA LYS A 119 26.91 -19.39 -2.59
C LYS A 119 26.95 -20.05 -1.20
N GLN A 120 27.55 -19.36 -0.23
CA GLN A 120 27.61 -19.76 1.18
C GLN A 120 26.64 -18.94 2.06
N GLU A 121 25.90 -18.00 1.49
CA GLU A 121 25.03 -17.03 2.16
C GLU A 121 23.67 -17.64 2.54
N TRP A 122 23.64 -18.92 2.94
CA TRP A 122 22.45 -19.63 3.40
C TRP A 122 22.35 -19.65 4.93
N MET A 123 21.15 -19.92 5.46
CA MET A 123 20.87 -19.90 6.90
C MET A 123 21.50 -21.13 7.58
N LYS A 124 22.71 -20.97 8.07
CA LYS A 124 23.45 -22.02 8.76
C LYS A 124 22.89 -22.31 10.16
N THR A 125 22.97 -23.56 10.55
CA THR A 125 22.65 -24.00 11.92
C THR A 125 23.66 -23.46 12.94
N LYS A 126 23.27 -23.46 14.21
CA LYS A 126 24.18 -23.10 15.31
C LYS A 126 25.46 -23.96 15.32
N ALA A 127 25.34 -25.24 15.00
CA ALA A 127 26.49 -26.15 14.93
C ALA A 127 27.48 -25.74 13.82
N GLU A 128 26.98 -25.45 12.62
CA GLU A 128 27.79 -25.00 11.48
C GLU A 128 28.44 -23.64 11.74
N MET A 129 27.74 -22.70 12.37
CA MET A 129 28.32 -21.41 12.75
C MET A 129 29.38 -21.58 13.83
N ASN A 130 29.21 -22.48 14.82
CA ASN A 130 30.22 -22.80 15.83
C ASN A 130 31.47 -23.41 15.21
N GLU A 131 31.33 -24.27 14.21
CA GLU A 131 32.47 -24.82 13.49
C GLU A 131 33.20 -23.73 12.69
N LEU A 132 32.46 -22.88 11.99
CA LEU A 132 32.99 -21.82 11.14
C LEU A 132 33.80 -20.77 11.92
N PHE A 133 33.43 -20.48 13.17
CA PHE A 133 34.04 -19.46 14.04
C PHE A 133 34.64 -20.05 15.32
N ALA A 134 35.08 -21.32 15.30
CA ALA A 134 35.60 -22.02 16.47
C ALA A 134 36.84 -21.35 17.10
N ASP A 135 37.61 -20.60 16.31
CA ASP A 135 38.79 -19.83 16.74
C ASP A 135 38.45 -18.47 17.38
N VAL A 136 37.19 -18.00 17.27
CA VAL A 136 36.68 -16.71 17.81
C VAL A 136 35.33 -16.93 18.49
N PRO A 137 35.25 -17.78 19.53
CA PRO A 137 33.97 -18.18 20.12
C PRO A 137 33.19 -17.00 20.75
N GLU A 138 33.90 -15.94 21.19
CA GLU A 138 33.29 -14.74 21.70
C GLU A 138 32.43 -14.01 20.65
N ALA A 139 32.77 -14.10 19.36
CA ALA A 139 31.98 -13.49 18.30
C ALA A 139 30.62 -14.17 18.14
N LEU A 140 30.50 -15.44 18.52
CA LEU A 140 29.23 -16.17 18.58
C LEU A 140 28.42 -15.80 19.83
N SER A 141 29.06 -15.84 21.02
CA SER A 141 28.36 -15.54 22.27
C SER A 141 27.85 -14.10 22.35
N ASN A 142 28.60 -13.15 21.82
CA ASN A 142 28.20 -11.74 21.79
C ASN A 142 26.92 -11.49 20.94
N THR A 143 26.55 -12.39 20.05
CA THR A 143 25.26 -12.28 19.34
C THR A 143 24.06 -12.40 20.28
N LEU A 144 24.20 -13.16 21.37
CA LEU A 144 23.17 -13.28 22.41
C LEU A 144 23.03 -11.98 23.21
N GLU A 145 24.11 -11.23 23.40
CA GLU A 145 24.07 -9.92 24.06
C GLU A 145 23.20 -8.93 23.27
N ILE A 146 23.25 -8.99 21.93
CA ILE A 146 22.37 -8.15 21.08
C ILE A 146 20.91 -8.56 21.29
N LEU A 147 20.62 -9.86 21.35
CA LEU A 147 19.27 -10.36 21.61
C LEU A 147 18.73 -9.86 22.96
N ASP A 148 19.58 -9.89 24.00
CA ASP A 148 19.21 -9.44 25.35
C ASP A 148 18.93 -7.94 25.45
N LYS A 149 19.46 -7.14 24.50
CA LYS A 149 19.19 -5.69 24.39
C LYS A 149 17.90 -5.36 23.65
N VAL A 150 17.30 -6.31 22.94
CA VAL A 150 16.07 -6.08 22.18
C VAL A 150 14.85 -6.10 23.10
N GLU A 151 14.14 -4.99 23.14
CA GLU A 151 12.86 -4.88 23.84
C GLU A 151 11.70 -5.28 22.91
N TYR A 152 10.73 -5.97 23.46
CA TYR A 152 9.51 -6.28 22.72
C TYR A 152 8.64 -5.02 22.59
N TYR A 153 8.26 -4.67 21.37
CA TYR A 153 7.31 -3.60 21.11
C TYR A 153 6.47 -3.93 19.86
N SER A 154 5.32 -3.30 19.72
CA SER A 154 4.50 -3.34 18.50
C SER A 154 4.58 -2.02 17.77
N ILE A 155 4.55 -2.09 16.45
CA ILE A 155 4.38 -0.92 15.57
C ILE A 155 2.91 -0.68 15.22
N ASP A 156 2.00 -1.57 15.65
CA ASP A 156 0.57 -1.37 15.49
C ASP A 156 0.11 -0.17 16.30
N HIS A 157 -0.71 0.65 15.70
CA HIS A 157 -1.20 1.87 16.32
C HIS A 157 -2.68 2.10 16.00
N ALA A 158 -3.38 2.74 16.94
CA ALA A 158 -4.73 3.23 16.67
C ALA A 158 -4.73 4.26 15.53
N PRO A 159 -5.84 4.40 14.80
CA PRO A 159 -5.92 5.33 13.67
C PRO A 159 -5.48 6.75 14.01
N ILE A 160 -4.59 7.28 13.18
CA ILE A 160 -4.02 8.63 13.31
C ILE A 160 -4.72 9.53 12.31
N MET A 161 -5.70 10.30 12.80
CA MET A 161 -6.42 11.21 11.93
C MET A 161 -5.54 12.40 11.56
N PRO A 162 -5.43 12.73 10.27
CA PRO A 162 -4.81 13.98 9.84
C PRO A 162 -5.63 15.17 10.36
N THR A 163 -4.97 16.33 10.50
CA THR A 163 -5.59 17.53 11.05
C THR A 163 -6.10 18.44 9.91
N PHE A 164 -7.38 18.76 9.95
CA PHE A 164 -7.96 19.78 9.08
C PHE A 164 -7.90 21.15 9.76
N ALA A 165 -7.48 22.19 9.04
CA ALA A 165 -7.46 23.55 9.58
C ALA A 165 -8.88 24.15 9.59
N ILE A 166 -9.52 24.18 10.75
CA ILE A 166 -10.83 24.83 10.93
C ILE A 166 -10.64 26.37 10.85
N PRO A 167 -11.51 27.10 10.12
CA PRO A 167 -11.49 28.55 10.10
C PRO A 167 -11.64 29.14 11.50
N GLU A 168 -10.78 30.09 11.87
CA GLU A 168 -10.74 30.68 13.23
C GLU A 168 -12.04 31.41 13.60
N ASP A 169 -12.75 31.99 12.62
CA ASP A 169 -14.05 32.63 12.80
C ASP A 169 -15.17 31.65 13.16
N PHE A 170 -15.03 30.38 12.86
CA PHE A 170 -15.94 29.33 13.32
C PHE A 170 -15.65 28.93 14.77
N GLY A 171 -14.38 28.79 15.14
CA GLY A 171 -13.97 28.43 16.48
C GLY A 171 -12.56 27.87 16.55
N THR A 172 -12.02 27.86 17.76
CA THR A 172 -10.72 27.29 18.05
C THR A 172 -10.82 26.21 19.12
N GLU A 173 -9.85 25.31 19.17
CA GLU A 173 -9.78 24.27 20.20
C GLU A 173 -9.74 24.87 21.60
N GLU A 174 -8.97 25.94 21.81
CA GLU A 174 -8.90 26.67 23.08
C GLU A 174 -10.28 27.25 23.46
N GLY A 175 -11.01 27.83 22.52
CA GLY A 175 -12.37 28.31 22.74
C GLY A 175 -13.33 27.19 23.16
N TYR A 176 -13.17 26.00 22.58
CA TYR A 176 -13.96 24.82 22.95
C TYR A 176 -13.61 24.29 24.33
N ARG A 177 -12.33 24.32 24.75
CA ARG A 177 -11.90 23.97 26.12
C ARG A 177 -12.49 24.90 27.17
N GLN A 178 -12.71 26.18 26.84
CA GLN A 178 -13.36 27.15 27.75
C GLN A 178 -14.88 26.99 27.79
N LYS A 179 -15.49 26.53 26.68
CA LYS A 179 -16.95 26.44 26.52
C LYS A 179 -17.55 25.13 27.05
N TYR A 180 -16.87 24.00 26.87
CA TYR A 180 -17.38 22.67 27.18
C TYR A 180 -16.58 22.03 28.31
N THR A 181 -17.29 21.35 29.23
CA THR A 181 -16.66 20.56 30.29
C THR A 181 -16.38 19.13 29.83
N GLU A 182 -15.53 18.41 30.57
CA GLU A 182 -15.31 16.98 30.33
C GLU A 182 -16.61 16.16 30.44
N LYS A 183 -17.54 16.60 31.31
CA LYS A 183 -18.85 15.96 31.44
C LYS A 183 -19.69 16.15 30.16
N ASP A 184 -19.70 17.35 29.60
CA ASP A 184 -20.42 17.62 28.34
C ASP A 184 -19.88 16.73 27.22
N LEU A 185 -18.55 16.58 27.12
CA LEU A 185 -17.92 15.69 26.15
C LEU A 185 -18.24 14.22 26.45
N PHE A 186 -18.20 13.80 27.72
CA PHE A 186 -18.55 12.44 28.09
C PHE A 186 -19.98 12.10 27.63
N ASP A 187 -20.94 12.93 27.97
CA ASP A 187 -22.35 12.72 27.59
C ASP A 187 -22.50 12.70 26.07
N GLU A 188 -21.92 13.66 25.34
CA GLU A 188 -22.05 13.78 23.89
C GLU A 188 -21.42 12.62 23.11
N PHE A 189 -20.30 12.05 23.60
CA PHE A 189 -19.60 10.97 22.89
C PHE A 189 -20.04 9.56 23.31
N THR A 190 -20.82 9.41 24.38
CA THR A 190 -21.22 8.10 24.92
C THR A 190 -22.72 7.83 24.88
N GLN A 191 -23.54 8.87 24.67
CA GLN A 191 -24.99 8.77 24.47
C GLN A 191 -25.29 8.56 22.98
N ASP A 192 -26.54 8.21 22.65
CA ASP A 192 -27.01 8.18 21.27
C ASP A 192 -27.31 9.61 20.74
N GLU A 193 -27.75 9.72 19.48
CA GLU A 193 -28.07 11.00 18.84
C GLU A 193 -29.27 11.72 19.48
N ASN A 194 -30.05 11.04 20.30
CA ASN A 194 -31.20 11.58 21.03
C ASN A 194 -30.87 11.88 22.51
N GLY A 195 -29.62 11.63 22.94
CA GLY A 195 -29.16 11.86 24.31
C GLY A 195 -29.51 10.75 25.30
N ASN A 196 -29.83 9.54 24.81
CA ASN A 196 -30.09 8.40 25.68
C ASN A 196 -28.80 7.68 26.04
N VAL A 197 -28.70 7.21 27.28
CA VAL A 197 -27.56 6.39 27.73
C VAL A 197 -27.72 4.96 27.17
N VAL A 198 -26.79 4.59 26.27
CA VAL A 198 -26.79 3.31 25.54
C VAL A 198 -25.61 2.43 25.91
N LEU A 199 -24.61 2.95 26.62
CA LEU A 199 -23.40 2.23 27.04
C LEU A 199 -23.36 2.05 28.55
N SER A 200 -22.75 0.96 29.02
CA SER A 200 -22.36 0.84 30.41
C SER A 200 -21.30 1.88 30.78
N GLU A 201 -21.15 2.21 32.06
CA GLU A 201 -20.13 3.17 32.51
C GLU A 201 -18.71 2.73 32.14
N GLU A 202 -18.44 1.43 32.17
CA GLU A 202 -17.15 0.83 31.82
C GLU A 202 -16.89 0.97 30.31
N ASP A 203 -17.86 0.64 29.46
CA ASP A 203 -17.76 0.77 28.00
C ASP A 203 -17.63 2.23 27.56
N ALA A 204 -18.36 3.13 28.23
CA ALA A 204 -18.26 4.56 28.00
C ALA A 204 -16.85 5.09 28.27
N LYS A 205 -16.24 4.73 29.41
CA LYS A 205 -14.86 5.10 29.76
C LYS A 205 -13.85 4.49 28.78
N ALA A 206 -14.06 3.24 28.36
CA ALA A 206 -13.22 2.58 27.37
C ALA A 206 -13.30 3.30 26.01
N LYS A 207 -14.49 3.75 25.59
CA LYS A 207 -14.69 4.53 24.37
C LYS A 207 -13.94 5.85 24.40
N ILE A 208 -14.03 6.62 25.49
CA ILE A 208 -13.28 7.89 25.67
C ILE A 208 -11.78 7.64 25.57
N LYS A 209 -11.26 6.60 26.24
CA LYS A 209 -9.84 6.23 26.17
C LYS A 209 -9.41 5.86 24.74
N ARG A 210 -10.23 5.10 24.02
CA ARG A 210 -9.97 4.70 22.63
C ARG A 210 -9.90 5.91 21.70
N LEU A 211 -10.70 6.93 21.89
CA LEU A 211 -10.68 8.19 21.13
C LEU A 211 -9.51 9.10 21.51
N GLY A 212 -8.67 8.72 22.47
CA GLY A 212 -7.45 9.43 22.87
C GLY A 212 -7.61 10.33 24.10
N GLY A 213 -8.69 10.15 24.87
CA GLY A 213 -8.97 10.91 26.08
C GLY A 213 -9.54 12.31 25.79
N TYR A 214 -9.92 13.02 26.86
CA TYR A 214 -10.59 14.32 26.74
C TYR A 214 -9.76 15.35 25.96
N GLU A 215 -8.44 15.30 26.05
CA GLU A 215 -7.55 16.18 25.30
C GLU A 215 -7.80 16.17 23.79
N LYS A 216 -8.08 14.99 23.23
CA LYS A 216 -8.39 14.84 21.81
C LYS A 216 -9.86 15.08 21.47
N LEU A 217 -10.78 14.86 22.44
CA LEU A 217 -12.20 15.03 22.20
C LEU A 217 -12.59 16.48 21.88
N TYR A 218 -11.91 17.48 22.46
CA TYR A 218 -12.15 18.87 22.12
C TYR A 218 -11.94 19.13 20.62
N ARG A 219 -10.87 18.58 20.09
CA ARG A 219 -10.57 18.68 18.66
C ARG A 219 -11.61 17.98 17.81
N ILE A 220 -11.96 16.72 18.14
CA ILE A 220 -12.96 15.94 17.42
C ILE A 220 -14.32 16.66 17.44
N LYS A 221 -14.70 17.26 18.58
CA LYS A 221 -15.95 18.02 18.68
C LYS A 221 -15.93 19.26 17.80
N LEU A 222 -14.86 20.02 17.79
CA LEU A 222 -14.72 21.21 16.93
C LEU A 222 -14.86 20.82 15.44
N GLU A 223 -14.19 19.75 15.02
CA GLU A 223 -14.29 19.22 13.68
C GLU A 223 -15.70 18.71 13.36
N ALA A 224 -16.36 18.02 14.31
CA ALA A 224 -17.72 17.52 14.15
C ALA A 224 -18.75 18.64 14.00
N ASP A 225 -18.62 19.70 14.78
CA ASP A 225 -19.53 20.86 14.71
C ASP A 225 -19.35 21.61 13.38
N TYR A 226 -18.09 21.72 12.90
CA TYR A 226 -17.82 22.33 11.59
C TYR A 226 -18.33 21.45 10.44
N LEU A 227 -18.13 20.14 10.54
CA LEU A 227 -18.70 19.18 9.59
C LEU A 227 -20.22 19.28 9.53
N ALA A 228 -20.88 19.36 10.69
CA ALA A 228 -22.33 19.54 10.79
C ALA A 228 -22.80 20.82 10.11
N LYS A 229 -22.09 21.94 10.36
CA LYS A 229 -22.40 23.23 9.67
C LYS A 229 -22.37 23.07 8.16
N LEU A 230 -21.26 22.53 7.61
CA LEU A 230 -21.12 22.34 6.16
C LEU A 230 -22.19 21.39 5.61
N THR A 231 -22.51 20.33 6.36
CA THR A 231 -23.53 19.36 5.96
C THR A 231 -24.91 19.99 5.87
N PHE A 232 -25.33 20.76 6.89
CA PHE A 232 -26.65 21.42 6.88
C PHE A 232 -26.72 22.56 5.85
N ASP A 233 -25.63 23.27 5.61
CA ASP A 233 -25.56 24.27 4.53
C ASP A 233 -25.77 23.60 3.16
N GLY A 234 -25.13 22.44 2.92
CA GLY A 234 -25.33 21.64 1.71
C GLY A 234 -26.73 21.00 1.63
N ALA A 235 -27.25 20.51 2.75
CA ALA A 235 -28.58 19.89 2.79
C ALA A 235 -29.70 20.85 2.35
N LYS A 236 -29.63 22.12 2.75
CA LYS A 236 -30.59 23.15 2.30
C LYS A 236 -30.59 23.34 0.78
N ILE A 237 -29.43 23.15 0.16
CA ILE A 237 -29.30 23.28 -1.31
C ILE A 237 -29.95 22.07 -2.02
N PHE A 238 -29.71 20.84 -1.51
CA PHE A 238 -30.13 19.61 -2.19
C PHE A 238 -31.51 19.11 -1.79
N TYR A 239 -31.92 19.32 -0.53
CA TYR A 239 -33.21 18.84 0.01
C TYR A 239 -34.23 19.95 0.29
N GLY A 240 -33.80 21.24 0.17
CA GLY A 240 -34.66 22.40 0.40
C GLY A 240 -34.58 22.96 1.83
N ASP A 241 -35.23 24.10 2.06
CA ASP A 241 -35.30 24.77 3.35
C ASP A 241 -36.78 25.20 3.59
N PRO A 242 -37.47 24.66 4.62
CA PRO A 242 -36.96 23.78 5.66
C PRO A 242 -36.72 22.34 5.21
N LEU A 243 -35.81 21.64 5.89
CA LEU A 243 -35.57 20.21 5.67
C LEU A 243 -36.76 19.38 6.17
N SER A 244 -37.06 18.27 5.49
CA SER A 244 -38.02 17.29 6.00
C SER A 244 -37.49 16.60 7.27
N GLU A 245 -38.42 16.06 8.08
CA GLU A 245 -38.10 15.32 9.29
C GLU A 245 -37.18 14.11 8.97
N GLU A 246 -37.49 13.35 7.94
CA GLU A 246 -36.71 12.22 7.46
C GLU A 246 -35.23 12.60 7.16
N VAL A 247 -35.01 13.66 6.40
CA VAL A 247 -33.66 14.16 6.09
C VAL A 247 -32.95 14.62 7.36
N MET A 248 -33.65 15.33 8.22
CA MET A 248 -33.08 15.86 9.46
C MET A 248 -32.63 14.71 10.40
N GLU A 249 -33.45 13.70 10.58
CA GLU A 249 -33.14 12.53 11.41
C GLU A 249 -31.95 11.75 10.82
N ARG A 250 -31.96 11.50 9.52
CA ARG A 250 -30.87 10.82 8.81
C ARG A 250 -29.55 11.56 8.97
N LEU A 251 -29.50 12.86 8.77
CA LEU A 251 -28.27 13.65 8.90
C LEU A 251 -27.77 13.69 10.35
N LYS A 252 -28.65 13.85 11.33
CA LYS A 252 -28.26 13.81 12.76
C LYS A 252 -27.65 12.46 13.14
N PHE A 253 -28.29 11.38 12.71
CA PHE A 253 -27.79 10.02 12.95
C PHE A 253 -26.39 9.82 12.35
N GLU A 254 -26.21 10.12 11.06
CA GLU A 254 -24.91 9.94 10.39
C GLU A 254 -23.81 10.80 11.02
N LEU A 255 -24.08 12.09 11.29
CA LEU A 255 -23.13 13.00 11.92
C LEU A 255 -22.74 12.52 13.32
N HIS A 256 -23.70 11.98 14.07
CA HIS A 256 -23.43 11.42 15.40
C HIS A 256 -22.49 10.19 15.32
N ILE A 257 -22.72 9.27 14.40
CA ILE A 257 -21.85 8.12 14.17
C ILE A 257 -20.44 8.57 13.78
N MET A 258 -20.32 9.47 12.81
CA MET A 258 -19.02 10.00 12.37
C MET A 258 -18.25 10.65 13.52
N LYS A 259 -18.91 11.46 14.36
CA LYS A 259 -18.33 12.09 15.53
C LYS A 259 -17.86 11.07 16.57
N THR A 260 -18.73 10.14 16.95
CA THR A 260 -18.45 9.16 18.03
C THR A 260 -17.46 8.07 17.61
N MET A 261 -17.23 7.89 16.31
CA MET A 261 -16.15 7.07 15.78
C MET A 261 -14.82 7.82 15.62
N GLY A 262 -14.82 9.16 15.73
CA GLY A 262 -13.61 9.99 15.66
C GLY A 262 -13.19 10.37 14.23
N PHE A 263 -14.10 10.35 13.25
CA PHE A 263 -13.80 10.57 11.83
C PHE A 263 -14.17 11.93 11.22
N PRO A 264 -14.64 12.96 11.93
CA PRO A 264 -15.02 14.23 11.28
C PRO A 264 -13.89 14.85 10.47
N GLY A 265 -12.66 14.84 10.99
CA GLY A 265 -11.50 15.37 10.29
C GLY A 265 -11.22 14.68 8.95
N TYR A 266 -11.44 13.38 8.86
CA TYR A 266 -11.31 12.62 7.61
C TYR A 266 -12.29 13.13 6.53
N PHE A 267 -13.56 13.30 6.89
CA PHE A 267 -14.58 13.82 5.96
C PHE A 267 -14.28 15.25 5.52
N LEU A 268 -13.80 16.09 6.43
CA LEU A 268 -13.41 17.46 6.12
C LEU A 268 -12.26 17.52 5.11
N ILE A 269 -11.24 16.67 5.27
CA ILE A 269 -10.10 16.58 4.35
C ILE A 269 -10.54 16.08 2.99
N VAL A 270 -11.38 15.05 2.96
CA VAL A 270 -11.91 14.50 1.69
C VAL A 270 -12.72 15.56 0.95
N GLN A 271 -13.61 16.25 1.64
CA GLN A 271 -14.39 17.35 1.06
C GLN A 271 -13.50 18.48 0.53
N ASP A 272 -12.45 18.82 1.27
CA ASP A 272 -11.53 19.91 0.94
C ASP A 272 -10.78 19.66 -0.38
N PHE A 273 -10.15 18.48 -0.54
CA PHE A 273 -9.42 18.21 -1.78
C PHE A 273 -10.34 17.94 -2.99
N ILE A 274 -11.56 17.45 -2.76
CA ILE A 274 -12.59 17.35 -3.81
C ILE A 274 -13.01 18.73 -4.28
N ALA A 275 -13.29 19.65 -3.35
CA ALA A 275 -13.62 21.04 -3.67
C ALA A 275 -12.48 21.75 -4.41
N ALA A 276 -11.24 21.54 -3.97
CA ALA A 276 -10.05 22.06 -4.64
C ALA A 276 -9.93 21.50 -6.07
N GLY A 277 -10.13 20.21 -6.27
CA GLY A 277 -10.11 19.57 -7.59
C GLY A 277 -11.14 20.19 -8.54
N ARG A 278 -12.36 20.38 -8.06
CA ARG A 278 -13.42 21.06 -8.86
C ARG A 278 -13.04 22.50 -9.22
N ASN A 279 -12.48 23.24 -8.27
CA ASN A 279 -12.04 24.63 -8.52
C ASN A 279 -10.88 24.71 -9.53
N MET A 280 -10.06 23.67 -9.64
CA MET A 280 -9.02 23.55 -10.65
C MET A 280 -9.54 23.03 -12.00
N GLY A 281 -10.85 22.75 -12.12
CA GLY A 281 -11.47 22.21 -13.34
C GLY A 281 -11.22 20.71 -13.55
N VAL A 282 -10.85 19.99 -12.50
CA VAL A 282 -10.73 18.53 -12.52
C VAL A 282 -12.12 17.90 -12.39
N SER A 283 -12.46 16.98 -13.29
CA SER A 283 -13.72 16.24 -13.22
C SER A 283 -13.64 15.15 -12.15
N ILE A 284 -14.65 15.12 -11.29
CA ILE A 284 -14.73 14.18 -10.18
C ILE A 284 -15.98 13.33 -10.35
N GLY A 285 -15.82 12.02 -10.19
CA GLY A 285 -16.90 11.04 -10.34
C GLY A 285 -18.03 11.22 -9.31
N PRO A 286 -19.19 10.58 -9.55
CA PRO A 286 -20.35 10.69 -8.67
C PRO A 286 -20.21 9.94 -7.34
N GLY A 287 -19.12 9.23 -7.16
CA GLY A 287 -18.87 8.34 -6.02
C GLY A 287 -18.99 6.87 -6.39
N ARG A 288 -18.39 6.03 -5.56
CA ARG A 288 -18.42 4.57 -5.69
C ARG A 288 -18.43 3.90 -4.32
N GLY A 289 -18.62 2.57 -4.29
CA GLY A 289 -18.57 1.78 -3.08
C GLY A 289 -19.64 2.15 -2.07
N SER A 290 -19.36 1.91 -0.80
CA SER A 290 -20.29 2.08 0.30
C SER A 290 -20.53 3.55 0.69
N ALA A 291 -19.59 4.45 0.37
CA ALA A 291 -19.72 5.88 0.68
C ALA A 291 -20.95 6.55 0.04
N ALA A 292 -21.45 5.98 -1.08
CA ALA A 292 -22.71 6.43 -1.70
C ALA A 292 -23.93 6.28 -0.78
N GLY A 293 -23.85 5.47 0.30
CA GLY A 293 -24.90 5.32 1.31
C GLY A 293 -24.98 6.47 2.31
N SER A 294 -24.07 7.44 2.28
CA SER A 294 -24.04 8.57 3.22
C SER A 294 -24.72 9.82 2.68
N ALA A 295 -25.75 10.30 3.38
CA ALA A 295 -26.41 11.58 3.11
C ALA A 295 -25.51 12.77 3.47
N VAL A 296 -24.65 12.64 4.48
CA VAL A 296 -23.62 13.63 4.82
C VAL A 296 -22.65 13.79 3.65
N ALA A 297 -22.12 12.68 3.10
CA ALA A 297 -21.22 12.71 1.95
C ALA A 297 -21.89 13.35 0.72
N TYR A 298 -23.18 13.11 0.51
CA TYR A 298 -23.96 13.75 -0.54
C TYR A 298 -24.10 15.27 -0.33
N CYS A 299 -24.48 15.70 0.88
CA CYS A 299 -24.60 17.12 1.21
C CYS A 299 -23.26 17.88 1.09
N LEU A 300 -22.14 17.22 1.40
CA LEU A 300 -20.79 17.76 1.24
C LEU A 300 -20.25 17.69 -0.19
N GLN A 301 -21.02 17.13 -1.12
CA GLN A 301 -20.61 16.88 -2.50
C GLN A 301 -19.37 15.96 -2.63
N ILE A 302 -19.12 15.13 -1.64
CA ILE A 302 -18.16 14.02 -1.75
C ILE A 302 -18.69 12.99 -2.74
N THR A 303 -20.00 12.71 -2.66
CA THR A 303 -20.74 11.91 -3.63
C THR A 303 -21.83 12.75 -4.30
N LYS A 304 -22.33 12.28 -5.45
CA LYS A 304 -23.45 12.90 -6.19
C LYS A 304 -24.67 11.99 -6.28
N ILE A 305 -24.69 10.92 -5.50
CA ILE A 305 -25.78 9.96 -5.42
C ILE A 305 -26.57 10.26 -4.16
N ASP A 306 -27.86 10.54 -4.31
CA ASP A 306 -28.77 10.77 -3.18
C ASP A 306 -29.16 9.43 -2.54
N PRO A 307 -28.64 9.11 -1.33
CA PRO A 307 -28.90 7.84 -0.69
C PRO A 307 -30.33 7.67 -0.21
N ILE A 308 -31.04 8.75 0.05
CA ILE A 308 -32.45 8.72 0.47
C ILE A 308 -33.32 8.34 -0.74
N LYS A 309 -33.10 8.97 -1.87
CA LYS A 309 -33.81 8.66 -3.12
C LYS A 309 -33.66 7.20 -3.56
N TYR A 310 -32.48 6.60 -3.35
CA TYR A 310 -32.18 5.23 -3.77
C TYR A 310 -32.24 4.21 -2.64
N ASP A 311 -32.74 4.60 -1.48
CA ASP A 311 -32.87 3.73 -0.28
C ASP A 311 -31.56 3.00 0.08
N LEU A 312 -30.45 3.75 0.09
CA LEU A 312 -29.13 3.23 0.42
C LEU A 312 -28.86 3.29 1.92
N LEU A 313 -28.30 2.21 2.46
CA LEU A 313 -28.04 2.06 3.89
C LEU A 313 -26.70 2.64 4.28
N PHE A 314 -26.70 3.56 5.26
CA PHE A 314 -25.49 4.15 5.83
C PHE A 314 -24.64 3.13 6.61
N GLU A 315 -25.28 2.16 7.25
CA GLU A 315 -24.65 1.11 8.06
C GLU A 315 -23.74 0.18 7.24
N ARG A 316 -23.89 0.17 5.92
CA ARG A 316 -22.96 -0.51 4.99
C ARG A 316 -21.67 0.26 4.80
N PHE A 317 -21.68 1.57 5.03
CA PHE A 317 -20.53 2.44 4.92
C PHE A 317 -19.80 2.58 6.27
N LEU A 318 -20.51 2.99 7.32
CA LEU A 318 -19.98 3.08 8.67
C LEU A 318 -20.89 2.32 9.64
N ASN A 319 -20.30 1.39 10.38
CA ASN A 319 -21.00 0.62 11.42
C ASN A 319 -20.19 0.71 12.71
N PRO A 320 -20.77 1.25 13.79
CA PRO A 320 -20.10 1.34 15.09
C PRO A 320 -19.68 -0.01 15.67
N ASP A 321 -20.37 -1.09 15.29
CA ASP A 321 -20.04 -2.46 15.73
C ASP A 321 -18.84 -3.07 14.99
N ARG A 322 -18.46 -2.47 13.86
CA ARG A 322 -17.25 -2.81 13.11
C ARG A 322 -16.28 -1.63 13.21
N ILE A 323 -15.21 -1.83 13.95
CA ILE A 323 -14.12 -0.86 14.03
C ILE A 323 -13.33 -0.95 12.71
N SER A 324 -13.90 -0.42 11.62
CA SER A 324 -13.22 -0.26 10.34
C SER A 324 -13.09 1.21 10.01
N LEU A 325 -11.96 1.58 9.41
CA LEU A 325 -11.79 2.93 8.88
C LEU A 325 -12.77 3.16 7.72
N PRO A 326 -13.28 4.41 7.57
CA PRO A 326 -14.03 4.76 6.38
C PRO A 326 -13.15 4.66 5.15
N ASP A 327 -13.65 4.02 4.10
CA ASP A 327 -12.95 3.90 2.81
C ASP A 327 -13.77 4.68 1.77
N ILE A 328 -13.25 5.84 1.36
CA ILE A 328 -13.86 6.69 0.35
C ILE A 328 -12.99 6.70 -0.89
N ASP A 329 -13.35 5.88 -1.85
CA ASP A 329 -12.75 5.86 -3.18
C ASP A 329 -13.23 7.06 -4.00
N ILE A 330 -12.31 7.85 -4.55
CA ILE A 330 -12.63 9.02 -5.34
C ILE A 330 -12.06 8.89 -6.74
N ASP A 331 -12.93 8.95 -7.73
CA ASP A 331 -12.57 8.97 -9.14
C ASP A 331 -12.29 10.41 -9.60
N PHE A 332 -11.08 10.65 -10.10
CA PHE A 332 -10.68 11.88 -10.77
C PHE A 332 -10.50 11.63 -12.26
N ASP A 333 -10.67 12.65 -13.10
CA ASP A 333 -10.18 12.52 -14.46
C ASP A 333 -8.68 12.27 -14.46
N ASP A 334 -8.25 11.38 -15.38
CA ASP A 334 -6.87 10.87 -15.39
C ASP A 334 -5.84 12.00 -15.65
N ASP A 335 -6.25 13.04 -16.39
CA ASP A 335 -5.39 14.17 -16.73
C ASP A 335 -5.20 15.14 -15.55
N GLY A 336 -6.24 15.35 -14.73
CA GLY A 336 -6.24 16.32 -13.63
C GLY A 336 -5.82 15.75 -12.27
N ARG A 337 -5.80 14.41 -12.10
CA ARG A 337 -5.49 13.77 -10.82
C ARG A 337 -4.16 14.20 -10.22
N GLY A 338 -3.11 14.30 -11.05
CA GLY A 338 -1.78 14.72 -10.61
C GLY A 338 -1.75 16.13 -10.02
N GLU A 339 -2.57 17.05 -10.53
CA GLU A 339 -2.69 18.41 -9.99
C GLU A 339 -3.32 18.42 -8.59
N VAL A 340 -4.34 17.58 -8.37
CA VAL A 340 -4.97 17.45 -7.04
C VAL A 340 -3.96 16.90 -6.02
N LEU A 341 -3.17 15.88 -6.38
CA LEU A 341 -2.13 15.33 -5.51
C LEU A 341 -1.05 16.36 -5.16
N ARG A 342 -0.61 17.17 -6.12
CA ARG A 342 0.34 18.28 -5.87
C ARG A 342 -0.26 19.30 -4.91
N TRP A 343 -1.53 19.67 -5.11
CA TRP A 343 -2.22 20.59 -4.21
C TRP A 343 -2.32 20.04 -2.78
N VAL A 344 -2.67 18.75 -2.63
CA VAL A 344 -2.71 18.06 -1.32
C VAL A 344 -1.34 18.11 -0.65
N THR A 345 -0.28 17.79 -1.38
CA THR A 345 1.09 17.81 -0.85
C THR A 345 1.51 19.21 -0.41
N GLN A 346 1.15 20.25 -1.17
CA GLN A 346 1.44 21.64 -0.82
C GLN A 346 0.63 22.11 0.40
N LYS A 347 -0.65 21.74 0.49
CA LYS A 347 -1.53 22.18 1.57
C LYS A 347 -1.25 21.49 2.89
N TYR A 348 -1.07 20.17 2.88
CA TYR A 348 -0.92 19.39 4.11
C TYR A 348 0.55 19.21 4.56
N GLY A 349 1.52 19.46 3.69
CA GLY A 349 2.96 19.41 3.96
C GLY A 349 3.65 18.26 3.24
N GLN A 350 4.81 18.54 2.65
CA GLN A 350 5.61 17.56 1.92
C GLN A 350 6.10 16.41 2.81
N GLU A 351 6.34 16.69 4.09
CA GLU A 351 6.77 15.72 5.10
C GLU A 351 5.62 14.84 5.62
N LYS A 352 4.36 15.19 5.31
CA LYS A 352 3.15 14.52 5.81
C LYS A 352 2.42 13.72 4.75
N VAL A 353 2.76 13.91 3.47
CA VAL A 353 2.09 13.25 2.35
C VAL A 353 3.05 12.30 1.67
N ALA A 354 2.67 11.03 1.57
CA ALA A 354 3.46 10.02 0.88
C ALA A 354 2.60 9.06 0.06
N HIS A 355 3.14 8.60 -1.06
CA HIS A 355 2.57 7.50 -1.82
C HIS A 355 2.84 6.17 -1.13
N ILE A 356 2.02 5.16 -1.41
CA ILE A 356 2.20 3.82 -0.86
C ILE A 356 3.06 3.00 -1.82
N ILE A 357 4.01 2.24 -1.27
CA ILE A 357 4.81 1.29 -2.04
C ILE A 357 3.95 0.09 -2.48
N THR A 358 4.34 -0.53 -3.58
CA THR A 358 3.87 -1.85 -3.98
C THR A 358 5.05 -2.78 -4.20
N TYR A 359 4.91 -4.03 -3.77
CA TYR A 359 5.89 -5.08 -4.01
C TYR A 359 5.39 -6.00 -5.11
N GLY A 360 6.00 -5.89 -6.29
CA GLY A 360 5.73 -6.80 -7.40
C GLY A 360 6.34 -8.16 -7.12
N THR A 361 5.52 -9.21 -7.02
CA THR A 361 5.98 -10.58 -6.82
C THR A 361 6.10 -11.35 -8.12
N MET A 362 6.92 -12.40 -8.14
CA MET A 362 7.07 -13.32 -9.25
C MET A 362 5.88 -14.28 -9.30
N ALA A 363 4.83 -13.89 -10.03
CA ALA A 363 3.69 -14.76 -10.29
C ALA A 363 4.10 -15.96 -11.18
N THR A 364 3.33 -17.04 -11.14
CA THR A 364 3.63 -18.34 -11.77
C THR A 364 4.14 -18.23 -13.21
N LYS A 365 3.38 -17.59 -14.11
CA LYS A 365 3.77 -17.43 -15.53
C LYS A 365 4.98 -16.52 -15.69
N LEU A 366 5.12 -15.48 -14.83
CA LEU A 366 6.24 -14.55 -14.85
C LEU A 366 7.53 -15.25 -14.37
N ALA A 367 7.46 -16.06 -13.32
CA ALA A 367 8.61 -16.82 -12.80
C ALA A 367 9.21 -17.73 -13.87
N ILE A 368 8.38 -18.45 -14.64
CA ILE A 368 8.85 -19.27 -15.76
C ILE A 368 9.58 -18.41 -16.80
N LYS A 369 8.97 -17.30 -17.23
CA LYS A 369 9.55 -16.43 -18.26
C LYS A 369 10.84 -15.76 -17.81
N ASP A 370 10.90 -15.30 -16.58
CA ASP A 370 12.09 -14.63 -16.02
C ASP A 370 13.27 -15.61 -15.88
N VAL A 371 13.05 -16.81 -15.34
CA VAL A 371 14.09 -17.83 -15.25
C VAL A 371 14.53 -18.29 -16.64
N ALA A 372 13.60 -18.55 -17.55
CA ALA A 372 13.90 -18.90 -18.94
C ALA A 372 14.81 -17.85 -19.61
N ARG A 373 14.53 -16.57 -19.41
CA ARG A 373 15.28 -15.47 -20.00
C ARG A 373 16.75 -15.47 -19.56
N VAL A 374 17.01 -15.54 -18.25
CA VAL A 374 18.41 -15.49 -17.74
C VAL A 374 19.20 -16.76 -18.08
N GLN A 375 18.52 -17.88 -18.36
CA GLN A 375 19.12 -19.13 -18.83
C GLN A 375 19.24 -19.23 -20.33
N LYS A 376 18.70 -18.23 -21.07
CA LYS A 376 18.66 -18.24 -22.55
C LYS A 376 17.87 -19.40 -23.15
N LEU A 377 16.85 -19.87 -22.46
CA LEU A 377 15.85 -20.75 -23.07
C LEU A 377 15.15 -19.99 -24.21
N PRO A 378 14.96 -20.58 -25.39
CA PRO A 378 14.30 -19.90 -26.51
C PRO A 378 12.91 -19.36 -26.10
N LEU A 379 12.60 -18.14 -26.56
CA LEU A 379 11.35 -17.44 -26.21
C LEU A 379 10.10 -18.26 -26.57
N SER A 380 10.12 -18.97 -27.70
CA SER A 380 9.03 -19.86 -28.12
C SER A 380 8.77 -20.97 -27.11
N GLU A 381 9.82 -21.55 -26.53
CA GLU A 381 9.72 -22.59 -25.53
C GLU A 381 9.26 -22.03 -24.17
N SER A 382 9.79 -20.87 -23.78
CA SER A 382 9.33 -20.14 -22.60
C SER A 382 7.84 -19.80 -22.67
N ASP A 383 7.38 -19.30 -23.82
CA ASP A 383 5.96 -18.99 -24.05
C ASP A 383 5.09 -20.26 -24.06
N ARG A 384 5.58 -21.34 -24.61
CA ARG A 384 4.90 -22.64 -24.57
C ARG A 384 4.68 -23.10 -23.13
N LEU A 385 5.72 -23.11 -22.30
CA LEU A 385 5.64 -23.50 -20.89
C LEU A 385 4.68 -22.59 -20.10
N ALA A 386 4.77 -21.28 -20.28
CA ALA A 386 3.90 -20.32 -19.60
C ALA A 386 2.41 -20.48 -19.99
N LYS A 387 2.12 -20.83 -21.26
CA LYS A 387 0.75 -21.07 -21.74
C LYS A 387 0.14 -22.35 -21.20
N LEU A 388 0.94 -23.35 -20.82
CA LEU A 388 0.45 -24.58 -20.18
C LEU A 388 -0.07 -24.34 -18.76
N VAL A 389 0.32 -23.26 -18.10
CA VAL A 389 -0.19 -22.91 -16.77
C VAL A 389 -1.64 -22.46 -16.90
N PRO A 390 -2.60 -23.18 -16.27
CA PRO A 390 -4.02 -22.83 -16.33
C PRO A 390 -4.28 -21.51 -15.58
N ASP A 391 -5.42 -20.88 -15.87
CA ASP A 391 -5.82 -19.67 -15.14
C ASP A 391 -6.44 -19.99 -13.77
N LYS A 392 -6.98 -21.20 -13.60
CA LYS A 392 -7.56 -21.69 -12.35
C LYS A 392 -7.32 -23.21 -12.21
N ILE A 393 -7.08 -23.67 -10.99
CA ILE A 393 -7.01 -25.09 -10.64
C ILE A 393 -8.18 -25.36 -9.69
N PRO A 394 -9.05 -26.37 -9.96
CA PRO A 394 -10.16 -26.70 -9.06
C PRO A 394 -9.65 -27.02 -7.65
N ASP A 395 -10.29 -26.45 -6.64
CA ASP A 395 -10.05 -26.67 -5.20
C ASP A 395 -8.62 -26.46 -4.71
N LYS A 396 -7.75 -25.83 -5.52
CA LYS A 396 -6.36 -25.54 -5.15
C LYS A 396 -5.97 -24.11 -5.54
N LYS A 397 -5.11 -23.50 -4.73
CA LYS A 397 -4.47 -22.23 -5.07
C LYS A 397 -3.59 -22.41 -6.31
N LEU A 398 -3.69 -21.48 -7.26
CA LEU A 398 -2.79 -21.45 -8.41
C LEU A 398 -1.36 -21.13 -7.94
N ASN A 399 -0.45 -22.04 -8.16
CA ASN A 399 0.99 -21.89 -8.07
C ASN A 399 1.65 -22.91 -9.01
N LEU A 400 2.95 -22.77 -9.25
CA LEU A 400 3.64 -23.62 -10.22
C LEU A 400 3.67 -25.10 -9.82
N ARG A 401 3.81 -25.40 -8.52
CA ARG A 401 3.76 -26.78 -8.01
C ARG A 401 2.41 -27.43 -8.33
N ASN A 402 1.33 -26.78 -7.93
CA ASN A 402 -0.02 -27.30 -8.20
C ASN A 402 -0.33 -27.36 -9.70
N ALA A 403 0.19 -26.42 -10.50
CA ALA A 403 0.03 -26.43 -11.95
C ALA A 403 0.76 -27.63 -12.59
N ILE A 404 1.97 -27.94 -12.15
CA ILE A 404 2.71 -29.14 -12.62
C ILE A 404 1.97 -30.42 -12.23
N ASP A 405 1.48 -30.53 -10.99
CA ASP A 405 0.71 -31.68 -10.53
C ASP A 405 -0.61 -31.87 -11.33
N TYR A 406 -1.19 -30.78 -11.83
CA TYR A 406 -2.48 -30.79 -12.53
C TYR A 406 -2.37 -30.98 -14.04
N VAL A 407 -1.28 -30.51 -14.69
CA VAL A 407 -1.12 -30.48 -16.14
C VAL A 407 -0.07 -31.52 -16.59
N PRO A 408 -0.46 -32.59 -17.28
CA PRO A 408 0.47 -33.65 -17.71
C PRO A 408 1.64 -33.16 -18.56
N GLU A 409 1.42 -32.17 -19.41
CA GLU A 409 2.47 -31.56 -20.25
C GLU A 409 3.52 -30.81 -19.44
N LEU A 410 3.13 -30.18 -18.29
CA LEU A 410 4.08 -29.58 -17.37
C LEU A 410 4.87 -30.65 -16.60
N GLN A 411 4.24 -31.78 -16.23
CA GLN A 411 4.96 -32.91 -15.63
C GLN A 411 6.01 -33.48 -16.59
N ALA A 412 5.64 -33.63 -17.86
CA ALA A 412 6.57 -34.07 -18.89
C ALA A 412 7.73 -33.09 -19.09
N ALA A 413 7.46 -31.80 -19.02
CA ALA A 413 8.48 -30.75 -19.11
C ALA A 413 9.42 -30.75 -17.89
N GLU A 414 8.91 -30.97 -16.67
CA GLU A 414 9.72 -31.13 -15.46
C GLU A 414 10.67 -32.34 -15.53
N ALA A 415 10.26 -33.41 -16.20
CA ALA A 415 11.07 -34.60 -16.47
C ALA A 415 11.84 -34.53 -17.82
N SER A 416 11.87 -33.39 -18.49
CA SER A 416 12.51 -33.22 -19.79
C SER A 416 13.99 -33.62 -19.76
N PRO A 417 14.48 -34.29 -20.81
CA PRO A 417 15.91 -34.56 -21.01
C PRO A 417 16.71 -33.26 -21.23
N ASP A 418 16.07 -32.18 -21.73
CA ASP A 418 16.70 -30.87 -21.90
C ASP A 418 16.90 -30.20 -20.54
N PRO A 419 18.17 -29.99 -20.11
CA PRO A 419 18.46 -29.36 -18.83
C PRO A 419 17.88 -27.93 -18.71
N LEU A 420 17.82 -27.16 -19.81
CA LEU A 420 17.30 -25.79 -19.77
C LEU A 420 15.79 -25.78 -19.45
N VAL A 421 15.02 -26.70 -20.02
CA VAL A 421 13.58 -26.84 -19.73
C VAL A 421 13.35 -27.26 -18.29
N ARG A 422 14.04 -28.31 -17.86
CA ARG A 422 13.94 -28.86 -16.49
C ARG A 422 14.33 -27.84 -15.44
N ASP A 423 15.47 -27.16 -15.62
CA ASP A 423 16.01 -26.18 -14.69
C ASP A 423 15.14 -24.90 -14.65
N THR A 424 14.51 -24.53 -15.78
CA THR A 424 13.55 -23.42 -15.80
C THR A 424 12.39 -23.68 -14.85
N LEU A 425 11.76 -24.83 -14.89
CA LEU A 425 10.65 -25.16 -13.97
C LEU A 425 11.13 -25.33 -12.53
N LYS A 426 12.29 -25.97 -12.33
CA LYS A 426 12.90 -26.16 -11.00
C LYS A 426 13.10 -24.82 -10.29
N TYR A 427 13.80 -23.87 -10.92
CA TYR A 427 14.14 -22.60 -10.30
C TYR A 427 12.96 -21.62 -10.30
N ALA A 428 12.06 -21.69 -11.26
CA ALA A 428 10.82 -20.95 -11.23
C ALA A 428 9.95 -21.32 -10.01
N LYS A 429 9.88 -22.63 -9.63
CA LYS A 429 9.19 -23.05 -8.40
C LYS A 429 9.82 -22.48 -7.13
N MET A 430 11.15 -22.34 -7.09
CA MET A 430 11.86 -21.78 -5.95
C MET A 430 11.70 -20.27 -5.83
N LEU A 431 11.56 -19.58 -6.97
CA LEU A 431 11.49 -18.12 -7.03
C LEU A 431 10.05 -17.57 -7.04
N GLU A 432 9.06 -18.42 -7.34
CA GLU A 432 7.65 -18.02 -7.35
C GLU A 432 7.24 -17.40 -6.00
N GLY A 433 6.55 -16.27 -6.04
CA GLY A 433 6.09 -15.55 -4.86
C GLY A 433 7.11 -14.60 -4.23
N ASN A 434 8.40 -14.69 -4.59
CA ASN A 434 9.40 -13.73 -4.11
C ASN A 434 9.19 -12.34 -4.72
N VAL A 435 9.60 -11.31 -3.99
CA VAL A 435 9.59 -9.94 -4.48
C VAL A 435 10.58 -9.81 -5.65
N ARG A 436 10.10 -9.30 -6.77
CA ARG A 436 10.88 -9.02 -7.97
C ARG A 436 11.34 -7.57 -8.04
N GLY A 437 10.54 -6.68 -7.52
CA GLY A 437 10.82 -5.25 -7.52
C GLY A 437 9.76 -4.46 -6.79
N THR A 438 10.00 -3.17 -6.66
CA THR A 438 9.08 -2.23 -6.04
C THR A 438 8.46 -1.32 -7.07
N GLY A 439 7.28 -0.83 -6.76
CA GLY A 439 6.57 0.19 -7.52
C GLY A 439 5.87 1.17 -6.58
N VAL A 440 5.20 2.13 -7.16
CA VAL A 440 4.33 3.05 -6.44
C VAL A 440 2.89 2.61 -6.67
N HIS A 441 2.08 2.59 -5.61
CA HIS A 441 0.66 2.27 -5.71
C HIS A 441 -0.05 3.28 -6.63
N ALA A 442 -0.90 2.78 -7.51
CA ALA A 442 -1.52 3.61 -8.55
C ALA A 442 -2.41 4.73 -7.97
N CYS A 443 -3.00 4.52 -6.80
CA CYS A 443 -4.05 5.37 -6.24
C CYS A 443 -3.80 5.79 -4.80
N GLY A 444 -3.28 4.87 -3.97
CA GLY A 444 -3.17 5.05 -2.52
C GLY A 444 -2.13 6.11 -2.12
N THR A 445 -2.60 7.06 -1.34
CA THR A 445 -1.79 8.15 -0.77
C THR A 445 -2.09 8.27 0.71
N ILE A 446 -1.07 8.50 1.51
CA ILE A 446 -1.19 8.76 2.94
C ILE A 446 -1.13 10.27 3.17
N ILE A 447 -2.06 10.77 3.98
CA ILE A 447 -1.97 12.12 4.56
C ILE A 447 -1.85 11.95 6.07
N CYS A 448 -0.67 12.22 6.61
CA CYS A 448 -0.37 12.05 8.02
C CYS A 448 -0.64 13.34 8.81
N ARG A 449 -0.92 13.21 10.10
CA ARG A 449 -1.03 14.35 11.03
C ARG A 449 0.32 14.99 11.28
N ASP A 450 1.34 14.17 11.49
CA ASP A 450 2.70 14.56 11.85
C ASP A 450 3.66 14.25 10.69
N ASP A 451 4.96 14.43 10.89
CA ASP A 451 5.96 13.94 9.95
C ASP A 451 5.78 12.42 9.79
N ILE A 452 5.66 11.96 8.56
CA ILE A 452 5.37 10.55 8.28
C ILE A 452 6.50 9.62 8.74
N THR A 453 7.72 10.12 8.84
CA THR A 453 8.90 9.37 9.32
C THR A 453 8.84 9.04 10.81
N ASP A 454 7.99 9.70 11.57
CA ASP A 454 7.72 9.36 12.97
C ASP A 454 6.93 8.04 13.10
N TRP A 455 6.27 7.61 12.03
CA TRP A 455 5.35 6.47 12.04
C TRP A 455 5.83 5.29 11.22
N VAL A 456 6.38 5.55 10.03
CA VAL A 456 6.81 4.51 9.09
C VAL A 456 8.10 4.90 8.38
N PRO A 457 8.95 3.93 8.01
CA PRO A 457 10.09 4.21 7.14
C PRO A 457 9.61 4.62 5.76
N VAL A 458 10.31 5.57 5.15
CA VAL A 458 10.03 6.09 3.82
C VAL A 458 11.25 5.98 2.91
N SER A 459 11.01 6.04 1.61
CA SER A 459 12.00 6.19 0.56
C SER A 459 11.52 7.25 -0.44
N THR A 460 12.26 7.47 -1.49
CA THR A 460 11.87 8.34 -2.60
C THR A 460 11.73 7.57 -3.89
N ALA A 461 10.78 7.97 -4.72
CA ALA A 461 10.64 7.53 -6.10
C ALA A 461 10.52 8.74 -7.01
N ASP A 462 10.84 8.57 -8.30
CA ASP A 462 10.65 9.63 -9.28
C ASP A 462 9.21 9.63 -9.77
N ASP A 463 8.57 10.79 -9.73
CA ASP A 463 7.30 11.01 -10.43
C ASP A 463 7.56 10.91 -11.95
N LYS A 464 6.82 10.03 -12.61
CA LYS A 464 7.00 9.75 -14.04
C LYS A 464 6.59 10.93 -14.94
N GLU A 465 5.73 11.82 -14.45
CA GLU A 465 5.22 12.97 -15.20
C GLU A 465 6.13 14.18 -15.05
N THR A 466 6.58 14.47 -13.84
CA THR A 466 7.35 15.67 -13.51
C THR A 466 8.85 15.42 -13.38
N GLY A 467 9.27 14.18 -13.11
CA GLY A 467 10.64 13.82 -12.75
C GLY A 467 11.06 14.25 -11.34
N GLU A 468 10.16 14.83 -10.56
CA GLU A 468 10.43 15.24 -9.19
C GLU A 468 10.45 14.04 -8.24
N LYS A 469 11.16 14.18 -7.10
CA LYS A 469 11.16 13.16 -6.05
C LYS A 469 9.90 13.26 -5.22
N MET A 470 9.22 12.13 -5.03
CA MET A 470 8.09 11.99 -4.11
C MET A 470 8.41 11.01 -2.99
N LEU A 471 7.82 11.23 -1.82
CA LEU A 471 7.93 10.29 -0.70
C LEU A 471 7.07 9.04 -0.96
N VAL A 472 7.64 7.89 -0.60
CA VAL A 472 6.96 6.58 -0.72
C VAL A 472 7.17 5.82 0.57
N THR A 473 6.09 5.30 1.16
CA THR A 473 6.17 4.45 2.36
C THR A 473 6.90 3.15 2.05
N GLN A 474 7.52 2.52 3.07
CA GLN A 474 8.15 1.21 2.91
C GLN A 474 7.25 0.05 3.38
N TYR A 475 6.08 0.35 3.93
CA TYR A 475 5.01 -0.62 4.14
C TYR A 475 3.97 -0.48 3.03
N GLU A 476 3.50 -1.62 2.51
CA GLU A 476 2.49 -1.67 1.45
C GLU A 476 1.06 -1.49 1.99
N GLY A 477 0.11 -1.27 1.07
CA GLY A 477 -1.28 -0.97 1.41
C GLY A 477 -1.99 -2.01 2.27
N SER A 478 -1.57 -3.28 2.21
CA SER A 478 -2.17 -4.36 3.01
C SER A 478 -1.83 -4.30 4.51
N VAL A 479 -0.74 -3.60 4.88
CA VAL A 479 -0.25 -3.52 6.27
C VAL A 479 -0.08 -2.08 6.77
N ILE A 480 -0.20 -1.08 5.91
CA ILE A 480 0.02 0.32 6.29
C ILE A 480 -0.99 0.81 7.34
N GLU A 481 -2.23 0.31 7.29
CA GLU A 481 -3.29 0.69 8.22
C GLU A 481 -3.06 0.16 9.63
N ASP A 482 -2.34 -0.95 9.78
CA ASP A 482 -1.96 -1.48 11.10
C ASP A 482 -1.05 -0.51 11.86
N THR A 483 -0.30 0.33 11.15
CA THR A 483 0.53 1.39 11.75
C THR A 483 -0.26 2.62 12.19
N GLY A 484 -1.58 2.63 12.00
CA GLY A 484 -2.47 3.74 12.30
C GLY A 484 -2.59 4.78 11.18
N LEU A 485 -1.83 4.67 10.10
CA LEU A 485 -1.93 5.59 8.97
C LEU A 485 -3.16 5.28 8.11
N ILE A 486 -3.79 6.33 7.59
CA ILE A 486 -5.03 6.22 6.82
C ILE A 486 -4.70 6.38 5.34
N LYS A 487 -5.10 5.37 4.58
CA LYS A 487 -5.01 5.38 3.12
C LYS A 487 -6.17 6.20 2.53
N MET A 488 -5.86 7.04 1.56
CA MET A 488 -6.82 7.75 0.72
C MET A 488 -6.58 7.38 -0.74
N ASP A 489 -7.63 6.93 -1.43
CA ASP A 489 -7.53 6.44 -2.80
C ASP A 489 -7.93 7.52 -3.81
N PHE A 490 -6.93 8.03 -4.55
CA PHE A 490 -7.08 8.97 -5.66
C PHE A 490 -7.08 8.19 -6.97
N LEU A 491 -8.24 7.77 -7.41
CA LEU A 491 -8.38 6.92 -8.60
C LEU A 491 -8.40 7.75 -9.88
N GLY A 492 -7.53 7.45 -10.85
CA GLY A 492 -7.59 8.03 -12.20
C GLY A 492 -8.56 7.25 -13.07
N LEU A 493 -9.60 7.89 -13.58
CA LEU A 493 -10.62 7.29 -14.43
C LEU A 493 -10.68 7.97 -15.81
N LYS A 494 -10.14 7.30 -16.84
CA LYS A 494 -10.14 7.80 -18.23
C LYS A 494 -11.52 8.15 -18.75
N THR A 495 -12.56 7.45 -18.30
CA THR A 495 -13.94 7.77 -18.69
C THR A 495 -14.34 9.18 -18.30
N LEU A 496 -13.88 9.69 -17.16
CA LEU A 496 -14.12 11.08 -16.76
C LEU A 496 -13.42 12.07 -17.70
N SER A 497 -12.18 11.79 -18.13
CA SER A 497 -11.48 12.60 -19.14
C SER A 497 -12.24 12.59 -20.48
N ILE A 498 -12.75 11.45 -20.91
CA ILE A 498 -13.55 11.31 -22.14
C ILE A 498 -14.84 12.12 -22.03
N ILE A 499 -15.57 12.04 -20.91
CA ILE A 499 -16.81 12.81 -20.68
C ILE A 499 -16.50 14.31 -20.68
N LYS A 500 -15.43 14.75 -20.00
CA LYS A 500 -14.99 16.14 -19.96
C LYS A 500 -14.73 16.67 -21.37
N GLU A 501 -13.97 15.93 -22.18
CA GLU A 501 -13.67 16.26 -23.57
C GLU A 501 -14.95 16.30 -24.43
N ALA A 502 -15.87 15.36 -24.24
CA ALA A 502 -17.16 15.33 -24.95
C ALA A 502 -18.02 16.56 -24.62
N VAL A 503 -18.11 16.95 -23.35
CA VAL A 503 -18.85 18.15 -22.92
C VAL A 503 -18.23 19.41 -23.51
N GLU A 504 -16.91 19.51 -23.52
CA GLU A 504 -16.20 20.65 -24.14
C GLU A 504 -16.41 20.70 -25.65
N ASN A 505 -16.39 19.57 -26.34
CA ASN A 505 -16.67 19.50 -27.78
C ASN A 505 -18.12 19.94 -28.10
N VAL A 506 -19.09 19.57 -27.25
CA VAL A 506 -20.47 20.05 -27.39
C VAL A 506 -20.55 21.58 -27.22
N ARG A 507 -19.85 22.11 -26.23
CA ARG A 507 -19.76 23.56 -26.00
C ARG A 507 -19.17 24.31 -27.22
N LEU A 508 -18.03 23.81 -27.74
CA LEU A 508 -17.33 24.44 -28.87
C LEU A 508 -18.14 24.39 -30.18
N HIS A 509 -18.76 23.25 -30.47
CA HIS A 509 -19.42 23.04 -31.77
C HIS A 509 -20.90 23.35 -31.80
N ARG A 510 -21.57 23.37 -30.63
CA ARG A 510 -22.99 23.62 -30.53
C ARG A 510 -23.36 24.85 -29.70
N GLY A 511 -22.40 25.45 -29.01
CA GLY A 511 -22.63 26.57 -28.09
C GLY A 511 -23.48 26.21 -26.87
N LEU A 512 -23.61 24.90 -26.57
CA LEU A 512 -24.43 24.41 -25.45
C LEU A 512 -23.55 24.09 -24.23
N ALA A 513 -23.88 24.67 -23.09
CA ALA A 513 -23.29 24.33 -21.79
C ALA A 513 -24.05 23.12 -21.22
N LEU A 514 -23.51 21.93 -21.48
CA LEU A 514 -24.10 20.69 -21.00
C LEU A 514 -23.67 20.42 -19.54
N ASN A 515 -24.68 20.30 -18.65
CA ASN A 515 -24.42 19.82 -17.29
C ASN A 515 -24.66 18.31 -17.22
N ILE A 516 -23.58 17.55 -17.08
CA ILE A 516 -23.61 16.07 -17.09
C ILE A 516 -24.41 15.50 -15.91
N ASP A 517 -24.45 16.19 -14.76
CA ASP A 517 -25.17 15.75 -13.57
C ASP A 517 -26.70 15.90 -13.73
N LYS A 518 -27.17 16.61 -14.77
CA LYS A 518 -28.59 16.85 -15.08
C LYS A 518 -29.07 16.13 -16.35
N VAL A 519 -28.25 15.25 -16.92
CA VAL A 519 -28.64 14.43 -18.06
C VAL A 519 -29.77 13.47 -17.64
N PRO A 520 -30.88 13.39 -18.40
CA PRO A 520 -31.96 12.46 -18.10
C PRO A 520 -31.49 11.01 -18.11
N ILE A 521 -31.96 10.19 -17.16
CA ILE A 521 -31.63 8.77 -17.05
C ILE A 521 -32.66 7.85 -17.71
N ASP A 522 -33.67 8.42 -18.37
CA ASP A 522 -34.81 7.74 -18.96
C ASP A 522 -34.92 7.92 -20.50
N ASP A 523 -33.79 8.27 -21.15
CA ASP A 523 -33.75 8.45 -22.60
C ASP A 523 -33.95 7.14 -23.37
N PRO A 524 -35.05 6.97 -24.16
CA PRO A 524 -35.32 5.72 -24.87
C PRO A 524 -34.29 5.36 -25.94
N ALA A 525 -33.64 6.35 -26.55
CA ALA A 525 -32.60 6.09 -27.55
C ALA A 525 -31.35 5.46 -26.92
N THR A 526 -31.00 5.89 -25.70
CA THR A 526 -29.94 5.31 -24.92
C THR A 526 -30.25 3.86 -24.53
N TYR A 527 -31.47 3.57 -24.04
CA TYR A 527 -31.86 2.18 -23.73
C TYR A 527 -31.85 1.28 -24.96
N LYS A 528 -32.23 1.80 -26.11
CA LYS A 528 -32.12 1.04 -27.36
C LYS A 528 -30.67 0.70 -27.69
N LEU A 529 -29.75 1.61 -27.49
CA LEU A 529 -28.31 1.38 -27.69
C LEU A 529 -27.82 0.21 -26.78
N TYR A 530 -28.22 0.21 -25.51
CA TYR A 530 -27.92 -0.87 -24.58
C TYR A 530 -28.56 -2.19 -24.99
N SER A 531 -29.84 -2.17 -25.36
CA SER A 531 -30.56 -3.37 -25.80
C SER A 531 -30.00 -3.97 -27.09
N ASP A 532 -29.48 -3.16 -27.99
CA ASP A 532 -28.79 -3.60 -29.20
C ASP A 532 -27.37 -4.15 -28.88
N GLY A 533 -26.87 -4.00 -27.65
CA GLY A 533 -25.52 -4.38 -27.21
C GLY A 533 -24.41 -3.57 -27.89
N ARG A 534 -24.71 -2.35 -28.39
CA ARG A 534 -23.74 -1.45 -29.03
C ARG A 534 -23.08 -0.55 -28.00
N THR A 535 -22.39 -1.15 -27.02
CA THR A 535 -21.92 -0.50 -25.82
C THR A 535 -20.38 -0.40 -25.73
N ILE A 536 -19.67 -0.51 -26.85
CA ILE A 536 -18.23 -0.27 -26.92
C ILE A 536 -17.95 1.19 -26.55
N GLY A 537 -17.02 1.43 -25.64
CA GLY A 537 -16.70 2.75 -25.09
C GLY A 537 -17.64 3.20 -23.97
N THR A 538 -18.63 2.38 -23.60
CA THR A 538 -19.52 2.64 -22.46
C THR A 538 -18.97 1.99 -21.21
N PHE A 539 -18.62 2.80 -20.20
CA PHE A 539 -17.97 2.33 -18.98
C PHE A 539 -18.70 1.13 -18.34
N GLN A 540 -17.95 0.05 -18.08
CA GLN A 540 -18.41 -1.22 -17.49
C GLN A 540 -19.41 -2.04 -18.31
N PHE A 541 -19.84 -1.60 -19.50
CA PHE A 541 -20.82 -2.33 -20.33
C PHE A 541 -20.25 -2.81 -21.69
N GLU A 542 -18.94 -2.64 -21.92
CA GLU A 542 -18.31 -2.85 -23.22
C GLU A 542 -17.76 -4.27 -23.49
N SER A 543 -17.68 -5.14 -22.46
CA SER A 543 -17.19 -6.50 -22.69
C SER A 543 -18.14 -7.33 -23.57
N ALA A 544 -17.62 -8.26 -24.36
CA ALA A 544 -18.41 -9.12 -25.24
C ALA A 544 -19.49 -9.90 -24.49
N GLY A 545 -19.16 -10.37 -23.27
CA GLY A 545 -20.14 -11.06 -22.40
C GLY A 545 -21.24 -10.14 -21.94
N MET A 546 -20.90 -8.92 -21.48
CA MET A 546 -21.90 -7.92 -21.08
C MET A 546 -22.81 -7.55 -22.25
N GLN A 547 -22.27 -7.31 -23.44
CA GLN A 547 -23.05 -7.01 -24.65
C GLN A 547 -24.02 -8.15 -25.01
N LYS A 548 -23.61 -9.42 -24.82
CA LYS A 548 -24.49 -10.57 -25.03
C LYS A 548 -25.68 -10.52 -24.08
N TYR A 549 -25.44 -10.37 -22.78
CA TYR A 549 -26.51 -10.33 -21.78
C TYR A 549 -27.42 -9.11 -21.91
N LEU A 550 -26.90 -7.94 -22.32
CA LEU A 550 -27.70 -6.76 -22.62
C LEU A 550 -28.72 -7.01 -23.76
N ARG A 551 -28.29 -7.74 -24.80
CA ARG A 551 -29.21 -8.15 -25.89
C ARG A 551 -30.30 -9.12 -25.44
N GLU A 552 -30.02 -9.94 -24.45
CA GLU A 552 -31.01 -10.87 -23.86
C GLU A 552 -31.93 -10.14 -22.87
N LEU A 553 -31.40 -9.28 -22.02
CA LEU A 553 -32.14 -8.52 -21.01
C LEU A 553 -33.09 -7.47 -21.63
N GLN A 554 -32.68 -6.81 -22.73
CA GLN A 554 -33.43 -5.71 -23.35
C GLN A 554 -33.78 -4.59 -22.33
N PRO A 555 -32.79 -3.97 -21.68
CA PRO A 555 -33.05 -3.01 -20.60
C PRO A 555 -33.91 -1.85 -21.07
N SER A 556 -34.90 -1.47 -20.26
CA SER A 556 -35.84 -0.39 -20.50
C SER A 556 -35.86 0.66 -19.39
N THR A 557 -35.28 0.35 -18.24
CA THR A 557 -35.21 1.22 -17.08
C THR A 557 -33.76 1.31 -16.56
N PHE A 558 -33.46 2.30 -15.72
CA PHE A 558 -32.16 2.44 -15.10
C PHE A 558 -31.90 1.32 -14.12
N GLU A 559 -32.92 0.83 -13.45
CA GLU A 559 -32.86 -0.31 -12.52
C GLU A 559 -32.43 -1.60 -13.22
N ASP A 560 -32.81 -1.82 -14.48
CA ASP A 560 -32.35 -2.96 -15.28
C ASP A 560 -30.82 -2.92 -15.47
N LEU A 561 -30.25 -1.73 -15.71
CA LEU A 561 -28.81 -1.52 -15.85
C LEU A 561 -28.08 -1.70 -14.52
N ILE A 562 -28.67 -1.21 -13.42
CA ILE A 562 -28.14 -1.43 -12.06
C ILE A 562 -28.07 -2.93 -11.75
N ALA A 563 -29.16 -3.66 -11.98
CA ALA A 563 -29.25 -5.09 -11.76
C ALA A 563 -28.22 -5.85 -12.61
N MET A 564 -28.10 -5.52 -13.89
CA MET A 564 -27.13 -6.13 -14.80
C MET A 564 -25.69 -5.93 -14.30
N ASN A 565 -25.33 -4.73 -13.90
CA ASN A 565 -23.99 -4.42 -13.39
C ASN A 565 -23.70 -5.13 -12.06
N ALA A 566 -24.71 -5.32 -11.22
CA ALA A 566 -24.57 -6.03 -9.94
C ALA A 566 -24.43 -7.55 -10.13
N LEU A 567 -25.15 -8.14 -11.08
CA LEU A 567 -25.19 -9.58 -11.30
C LEU A 567 -24.07 -10.09 -12.22
N TYR A 568 -23.63 -9.28 -13.19
CA TYR A 568 -22.52 -9.64 -14.09
C TYR A 568 -21.15 -9.43 -13.40
N ARG A 569 -20.91 -10.23 -12.37
CA ARG A 569 -19.64 -10.23 -11.60
C ARG A 569 -19.24 -11.64 -11.18
N PRO A 570 -17.92 -11.92 -10.97
CA PRO A 570 -17.49 -13.16 -10.32
C PRO A 570 -18.21 -13.36 -8.98
N GLY A 571 -18.65 -14.57 -8.73
CA GLY A 571 -19.52 -14.89 -7.59
C GLY A 571 -20.99 -15.02 -8.03
N PRO A 572 -21.74 -13.92 -8.29
CA PRO A 572 -23.11 -14.03 -8.79
C PRO A 572 -23.24 -14.81 -10.12
N MET A 573 -22.25 -14.71 -11.00
CA MET A 573 -22.23 -15.45 -12.27
C MET A 573 -21.96 -16.96 -12.12
N ASP A 574 -21.50 -17.42 -10.96
CA ASP A 574 -21.24 -18.82 -10.68
C ASP A 574 -22.53 -19.58 -10.29
N TYR A 575 -23.64 -18.87 -10.10
CA TYR A 575 -24.97 -19.38 -9.77
C TYR A 575 -25.95 -19.14 -10.95
#